data_dff60a3929ea7f299c44ee9433fa643d
#
_entry.id   dff60a3929ea7f299c44ee9433fa643d
#
_cell.length_a   1.000
_cell.length_b   1.000
_cell.length_c   1.000
_cell.angle_alpha   90.00
_cell.angle_beta   90.00
_cell.angle_gamma   90.00
#
_symmetry.space_group_name_H-M   'P 1'
#
loop_
_entity.id
_entity.type
_entity.pdbx_description
1 polymer ?
#
loop_
_entity_poly.entity_id
_entity_poly.type
_entity_poly.pdbx_seq_one_letter_code
_entity_poly.pdbx_strand_id
1 'polypeptide(L)'
;MIRVFNLSQNNDLEEISFIFHKIKRKQNLSEISSIYGVSKTLILKYNDGVDISRNNILKIPRVLESNSPTEDKLKLYTVQPKEGKWRIAYKYGITIDILEKINPEIGTILKIGQKIAVPNKAEVELKSVEENRDYFEIQNNMQISVLEQKLGLNKNSIVKLNPGIIDKVEKGIIIKVPVLTKTNEDVINLSKKSLKENIINFGTKKFALILPFRLDNFNYDSIQKSTPILKNDKLLNISLDFLFGVEMAVNSYSDLGIDVQMDVYDSALNKQKIDKILSENDFENYDFVLGPLTSNLFDYFVNSTADLDFKIVKPLSKKQNTDSRIVNTIPNDSILFNKIISHVKKDTISSEKYIISDSRSIDISNKIKQIFPNAKQFYSKVDESGVDTKTLVYDDLDSTFVKGKNIVFLETKEQGFVSNVTSILNSFINDTINIELVTTNKNNAFEGVNISNNFLSNLKFQYASTNKKIDIEKDNSFIQEFISNYNFFPSKYSLRAYDLVYDMLLRISNGNFEDYELHEIETEYFENKFKYKRSSSGSIDNVGAYLLKFENLKVEELSDN
;
A
#
# COMPACT_ATOMS: atom_id res chain seq x y z
N MET A 1 22.56 -16.82 3.17
CA MET A 1 21.92 -16.09 4.27
C MET A 1 22.50 -14.68 4.29
N ILE A 2 21.73 -13.70 3.93
CA ILE A 2 22.14 -12.30 4.06
C ILE A 2 21.42 -11.78 5.30
N ARG A 3 22.15 -11.56 6.39
CA ARG A 3 21.60 -10.83 7.55
C ARG A 3 21.78 -9.35 7.27
N VAL A 4 20.68 -8.63 7.13
CA VAL A 4 20.71 -7.17 7.07
C VAL A 4 20.81 -6.67 8.51
N PHE A 5 22.01 -6.19 8.88
CA PHE A 5 22.21 -5.46 10.12
C PHE A 5 21.91 -3.98 9.87
N ASN A 6 21.05 -3.40 10.67
CA ASN A 6 20.92 -1.94 10.76
C ASN A 6 22.26 -1.38 11.30
N LEU A 7 23.06 -0.83 10.40
CA LEU A 7 24.21 -0.02 10.78
C LEU A 7 23.73 1.43 10.98
N SER A 8 23.41 1.77 12.21
CA SER A 8 23.38 3.17 12.63
C SER A 8 24.78 3.71 12.61
N GLN A 9 25.16 4.43 11.55
CA GLN A 9 26.37 5.26 11.58
C GLN A 9 26.00 6.62 12.18
N ASN A 10 26.50 6.84 13.41
CA ASN A 10 26.65 8.18 13.98
C ASN A 10 27.59 9.00 13.10
N ASN A 11 27.08 10.01 12.43
CA ASN A 11 27.86 11.16 12.00
C ASN A 11 27.08 12.42 12.35
N ASP A 12 27.67 13.23 13.21
CA ASP A 12 27.27 14.60 13.52
C ASP A 12 27.33 15.48 12.26
N LEU A 13 26.22 15.48 11.51
CA LEU A 13 25.91 16.48 10.50
C LEU A 13 24.46 16.86 10.69
N GLU A 14 24.19 18.19 10.76
CA GLU A 14 22.85 18.76 10.81
C GLU A 14 21.95 18.00 9.83
N GLU A 15 20.92 17.34 10.33
CA GLU A 15 19.93 16.61 9.53
C GLU A 15 19.11 17.62 8.69
N ILE A 16 19.60 17.88 7.48
CA ILE A 16 18.85 18.64 6.49
C ILE A 16 17.85 17.65 5.86
N SER A 17 16.57 17.82 6.16
CA SER A 17 15.53 17.06 5.47
C SER A 17 15.39 17.54 4.02
N PHE A 18 15.05 16.62 3.12
CA PHE A 18 14.93 16.92 1.69
C PHE A 18 13.52 16.60 1.19
N ILE A 19 13.05 17.38 0.21
CA ILE A 19 11.93 17.04 -0.66
C ILE A 19 12.53 16.55 -1.99
N PHE A 20 12.00 15.46 -2.52
CA PHE A 20 12.47 14.91 -3.79
C PHE A 20 11.51 15.32 -4.90
N HIS A 21 12.04 16.07 -5.88
CA HIS A 21 11.26 16.62 -6.99
C HIS A 21 11.64 15.96 -8.31
N LYS A 22 10.65 15.34 -8.99
CA LYS A 22 10.83 14.78 -10.33
C LYS A 22 10.61 15.86 -11.39
N ILE A 23 11.64 16.15 -12.18
CA ILE A 23 11.62 17.20 -13.18
C ILE A 23 10.60 16.88 -14.29
N LYS A 24 9.65 17.78 -14.53
CA LYS A 24 8.62 17.67 -15.57
C LYS A 24 9.14 18.16 -16.94
N ARG A 25 8.43 17.80 -18.00
CA ARG A 25 8.78 18.24 -19.36
C ARG A 25 8.80 19.77 -19.44
N LYS A 26 9.89 20.36 -19.92
CA LYS A 26 10.16 21.81 -20.04
C LYS A 26 10.26 22.57 -18.71
N GLN A 27 10.29 21.90 -17.58
CA GLN A 27 10.50 22.54 -16.28
C GLN A 27 11.96 22.90 -16.11
N ASN A 28 12.23 24.10 -15.61
CA ASN A 28 13.57 24.62 -15.37
C ASN A 28 13.84 24.87 -13.88
N LEU A 29 15.12 25.01 -13.54
CA LEU A 29 15.55 25.21 -12.15
C LEU A 29 14.96 26.47 -11.50
N SER A 30 14.63 27.52 -12.29
CA SER A 30 14.00 28.74 -11.76
C SER A 30 12.58 28.47 -11.26
N GLU A 31 11.81 27.68 -12.02
CA GLU A 31 10.45 27.29 -11.65
C GLU A 31 10.48 26.41 -10.41
N ILE A 32 11.41 25.44 -10.34
CA ILE A 32 11.58 24.55 -9.19
C ILE A 32 11.96 25.37 -7.94
N SER A 33 12.92 26.29 -8.08
CA SER A 33 13.32 27.23 -7.03
C SER A 33 12.13 28.03 -6.49
N SER A 34 11.27 28.52 -7.39
CA SER A 34 10.07 29.29 -7.00
C SER A 34 9.00 28.44 -6.33
N ILE A 35 8.81 27.18 -6.77
CA ILE A 35 7.83 26.24 -6.18
C ILE A 35 8.15 25.96 -4.71
N TYR A 36 9.43 25.78 -4.39
CA TYR A 36 9.87 25.37 -3.05
C TYR A 36 10.42 26.50 -2.19
N GLY A 37 10.52 27.72 -2.72
CA GLY A 37 11.11 28.86 -2.01
C GLY A 37 12.60 28.68 -1.69
N VAL A 38 13.31 27.81 -2.40
CA VAL A 38 14.72 27.47 -2.17
C VAL A 38 15.59 28.05 -3.27
N SER A 39 16.71 28.68 -2.92
CA SER A 39 17.60 29.27 -3.90
C SER A 39 18.20 28.24 -4.86
N LYS A 40 18.36 28.60 -6.14
CA LYS A 40 18.96 27.71 -7.16
C LYS A 40 20.34 27.19 -6.74
N THR A 41 21.14 28.06 -6.12
CA THR A 41 22.49 27.74 -5.62
C THR A 41 22.43 26.66 -4.55
N LEU A 42 21.43 26.70 -3.68
CA LEU A 42 21.25 25.71 -2.63
C LEU A 42 20.74 24.38 -3.19
N ILE A 43 19.82 24.42 -4.17
CA ILE A 43 19.37 23.21 -4.87
C ILE A 43 20.57 22.55 -5.56
N LEU A 44 21.38 23.29 -6.30
CA LEU A 44 22.55 22.75 -7.00
C LEU A 44 23.59 22.17 -6.04
N LYS A 45 23.80 22.79 -4.88
CA LYS A 45 24.75 22.30 -3.86
C LYS A 45 24.46 20.88 -3.42
N TYR A 46 23.19 20.50 -3.32
CA TYR A 46 22.78 19.16 -2.91
C TYR A 46 22.47 18.20 -4.07
N ASN A 47 22.68 18.66 -5.31
CA ASN A 47 22.46 17.88 -6.53
C ASN A 47 23.67 17.99 -7.48
N ASP A 48 24.88 17.98 -6.93
CA ASP A 48 26.10 18.09 -7.73
C ASP A 48 26.18 16.92 -8.73
N GLY A 49 26.44 17.26 -10.02
CA GLY A 49 26.49 16.28 -11.12
C GLY A 49 25.12 15.77 -11.61
N VAL A 50 24.00 16.24 -11.08
CA VAL A 50 22.67 15.82 -11.57
C VAL A 50 22.27 16.65 -12.77
N ASP A 51 22.03 16.01 -13.92
CA ASP A 51 21.51 16.68 -15.12
C ASP A 51 20.04 17.11 -14.88
N ILE A 52 19.78 18.41 -15.13
CA ILE A 52 18.43 19.00 -14.99
C ILE A 52 17.60 18.66 -16.24
N SER A 53 17.35 17.39 -16.44
CA SER A 53 16.54 16.88 -17.54
C SER A 53 15.27 16.19 -17.04
N ARG A 54 14.32 16.03 -17.93
CA ARG A 54 13.04 15.37 -17.65
C ARG A 54 13.27 14.00 -17.03
N ASN A 55 12.49 13.68 -15.99
CA ASN A 55 12.48 12.46 -15.20
C ASN A 55 13.62 12.29 -14.19
N ASN A 56 14.62 13.16 -14.14
CA ASN A 56 15.60 13.14 -13.08
C ASN A 56 14.98 13.68 -11.78
N ILE A 57 15.51 13.23 -10.65
CA ILE A 57 15.05 13.61 -9.32
C ILE A 57 16.06 14.59 -8.71
N LEU A 58 15.55 15.73 -8.23
CA LEU A 58 16.33 16.70 -7.47
C LEU A 58 16.01 16.60 -5.99
N LYS A 59 17.05 16.63 -5.16
CA LYS A 59 16.95 16.81 -3.71
C LYS A 59 16.79 18.28 -3.40
N ILE A 60 15.63 18.68 -2.96
CA ILE A 60 15.33 20.07 -2.57
C ILE A 60 15.47 20.16 -1.05
N PRO A 61 16.49 20.85 -0.51
CA PRO A 61 16.64 20.97 0.92
C PRO A 61 15.43 21.70 1.51
N ARG A 62 14.78 21.11 2.50
CA ARG A 62 13.88 21.85 3.37
C ARG A 62 14.78 22.76 4.20
N VAL A 63 14.76 24.04 3.90
CA VAL A 63 15.29 25.03 4.81
C VAL A 63 14.28 25.08 5.97
N LEU A 64 14.43 24.15 6.92
CA LEU A 64 13.93 24.42 8.25
C LEU A 64 14.71 25.65 8.67
N GLU A 65 14.05 26.80 8.73
CA GLU A 65 14.62 27.91 9.47
C GLU A 65 15.06 27.32 10.79
N SER A 66 16.34 27.34 11.08
CA SER A 66 16.93 26.90 12.34
C SER A 66 16.44 27.86 13.42
N ASN A 67 15.19 27.69 13.79
CA ASN A 67 14.59 28.30 14.96
C ASN A 67 14.90 27.40 16.16
N SER A 68 16.18 27.29 16.52
CA SER A 68 16.48 27.19 17.95
C SER A 68 15.91 28.49 18.56
N PRO A 69 14.84 28.42 19.36
CA PRO A 69 14.29 29.64 19.94
C PRO A 69 15.39 30.26 20.80
N THR A 70 15.79 31.47 20.51
CA THR A 70 16.56 32.28 21.44
C THR A 70 15.80 32.37 22.76
N GLU A 71 16.48 32.41 23.91
CA GLU A 71 15.89 32.40 25.25
C GLU A 71 14.71 33.38 25.42
N ASP A 72 14.70 34.50 24.71
CA ASP A 72 13.63 35.50 24.71
C ASP A 72 12.29 35.06 24.07
N LYS A 73 12.23 33.87 23.49
CA LYS A 73 11.04 33.33 22.81
C LYS A 73 10.48 32.06 23.45
N LEU A 74 10.87 31.75 24.69
CA LEU A 74 10.40 30.59 25.42
C LEU A 74 9.39 31.01 26.51
N LYS A 75 8.43 30.12 26.80
CA LYS A 75 7.53 30.21 27.96
C LYS A 75 7.62 28.94 28.80
N LEU A 76 7.34 29.05 30.08
CA LEU A 76 7.22 27.88 30.95
C LEU A 76 5.85 27.24 30.79
N TYR A 77 5.86 25.93 30.53
CA TYR A 77 4.67 25.09 30.42
C TYR A 77 4.66 24.07 31.57
N THR A 78 3.50 23.89 32.18
CA THR A 78 3.30 22.88 33.23
C THR A 78 2.69 21.64 32.59
N VAL A 79 3.39 20.51 32.66
CA VAL A 79 2.96 19.21 32.08
C VAL A 79 1.62 18.80 32.67
N GLN A 80 0.63 18.59 31.85
CA GLN A 80 -0.71 18.18 32.23
C GLN A 80 -0.83 16.64 32.29
N PRO A 81 -1.87 16.09 32.94
CA PRO A 81 -2.17 14.67 32.89
C PRO A 81 -2.26 14.18 31.45
N LYS A 82 -1.70 13.00 31.18
CA LYS A 82 -1.63 12.37 29.86
C LYS A 82 -0.72 13.07 28.83
N GLU A 83 0.16 13.95 29.24
CA GLU A 83 1.14 14.59 28.36
C GLU A 83 2.54 14.00 28.53
N GLY A 84 3.09 13.43 27.46
CA GLY A 84 4.50 13.07 27.31
C GLY A 84 5.24 14.05 26.39
N LYS A 85 6.55 13.87 26.23
CA LYS A 85 7.39 14.72 25.38
C LYS A 85 6.85 14.87 23.97
N TRP A 86 6.39 13.78 23.37
CA TRP A 86 5.81 13.81 22.02
C TRP A 86 4.58 14.72 21.94
N ARG A 87 3.64 14.60 22.89
CA ARG A 87 2.42 15.40 22.90
C ARG A 87 2.71 16.89 23.03
N ILE A 88 3.66 17.22 23.91
CA ILE A 88 4.06 18.62 24.12
C ILE A 88 4.83 19.15 22.90
N ALA A 89 5.76 18.37 22.35
CA ALA A 89 6.47 18.74 21.13
C ALA A 89 5.49 18.99 19.97
N TYR A 90 4.53 18.10 19.76
CA TYR A 90 3.48 18.26 18.76
C TYR A 90 2.62 19.51 19.02
N LYS A 91 2.19 19.73 20.26
CA LYS A 91 1.37 20.87 20.67
C LYS A 91 2.02 22.23 20.34
N TYR A 92 3.32 22.29 20.39
CA TYR A 92 4.10 23.50 20.10
C TYR A 92 4.79 23.50 18.75
N GLY A 93 4.52 22.47 17.90
CA GLY A 93 5.06 22.37 16.54
C GLY A 93 6.57 22.26 16.47
N ILE A 94 7.17 21.52 17.42
CA ILE A 94 8.61 21.22 17.48
C ILE A 94 8.84 19.71 17.55
N THR A 95 10.08 19.27 17.30
CA THR A 95 10.47 17.87 17.50
C THR A 95 10.80 17.58 18.96
N ILE A 96 10.82 16.30 19.34
CA ILE A 96 11.26 15.88 20.69
C ILE A 96 12.70 16.36 20.95
N ASP A 97 13.59 16.25 19.96
CA ASP A 97 14.99 16.67 20.09
C ASP A 97 15.13 18.18 20.35
N ILE A 98 14.26 19.00 19.73
CA ILE A 98 14.21 20.44 20.02
C ILE A 98 13.68 20.66 21.44
N LEU A 99 12.63 19.93 21.86
CA LEU A 99 12.10 20.02 23.23
C LEU A 99 13.17 19.65 24.28
N GLU A 100 13.97 18.62 24.01
CA GLU A 100 15.08 18.20 24.87
C GLU A 100 16.23 19.18 24.85
N LYS A 101 16.59 19.75 23.70
CA LYS A 101 17.62 20.80 23.58
C LYS A 101 17.30 22.04 24.38
N ILE A 102 16.04 22.48 24.40
CA ILE A 102 15.62 23.65 25.19
C ILE A 102 15.36 23.32 26.68
N ASN A 103 15.36 22.02 27.03
CA ASN A 103 15.19 21.53 28.40
C ASN A 103 16.23 20.43 28.70
N PRO A 104 17.51 20.73 28.77
CA PRO A 104 18.56 19.69 28.93
C PRO A 104 18.41 18.82 30.20
N GLU A 105 17.67 19.31 31.18
CA GLU A 105 17.46 18.63 32.49
C GLU A 105 16.21 17.75 32.51
N ILE A 106 15.40 17.71 31.43
CA ILE A 106 14.23 16.84 31.43
C ILE A 106 14.66 15.39 31.25
N GLY A 107 14.28 14.54 32.23
CA GLY A 107 14.46 13.10 32.13
C GLY A 107 13.73 12.52 30.94
N THR A 108 13.99 11.25 30.63
CA THR A 108 13.34 10.54 29.51
C THR A 108 11.80 10.55 29.59
N ILE A 109 11.23 10.72 30.78
CA ILE A 109 9.78 10.75 31.03
C ILE A 109 9.42 11.99 31.82
N LEU A 110 8.36 12.71 31.39
CA LEU A 110 7.84 13.88 32.05
C LEU A 110 6.89 13.49 33.18
N LYS A 111 6.92 14.25 34.30
CA LYS A 111 6.01 14.09 35.43
C LYS A 111 4.88 15.12 35.34
N ILE A 112 3.67 14.73 35.75
CA ILE A 112 2.55 15.69 35.88
C ILE A 112 2.96 16.82 36.84
N GLY A 113 2.69 18.06 36.45
CA GLY A 113 3.08 19.24 37.20
C GLY A 113 4.53 19.71 36.97
N GLN A 114 5.35 18.97 36.25
CA GLN A 114 6.70 19.38 35.88
C GLN A 114 6.65 20.64 34.99
N LYS A 115 7.51 21.62 35.28
CA LYS A 115 7.64 22.83 34.47
C LYS A 115 8.76 22.65 33.45
N ILE A 116 8.46 22.88 32.20
CA ILE A 116 9.41 22.80 31.08
C ILE A 116 9.29 24.02 30.18
N ALA A 117 10.38 24.41 29.55
CA ALA A 117 10.39 25.48 28.56
C ALA A 117 9.82 25.00 27.23
N VAL A 118 8.96 25.80 26.61
CA VAL A 118 8.38 25.55 25.29
C VAL A 118 8.39 26.83 24.48
N PRO A 119 8.36 26.77 23.12
CA PRO A 119 8.28 27.97 22.29
C PRO A 119 7.06 28.82 22.62
N ASN A 120 7.22 30.13 22.65
CA ASN A 120 6.12 31.06 22.86
C ASN A 120 5.31 31.26 21.56
N LYS A 121 4.74 30.17 21.05
CA LYS A 121 3.83 30.13 19.90
C LYS A 121 2.41 29.81 20.35
N ALA A 122 1.42 30.14 19.52
CA ALA A 122 0.04 29.68 19.75
C ALA A 122 0.00 28.15 19.77
N GLU A 123 -0.78 27.60 20.70
CA GLU A 123 -0.99 26.16 20.79
C GLU A 123 -1.77 25.66 19.58
N VAL A 124 -1.34 24.54 18.99
CA VAL A 124 -2.12 23.85 17.93
C VAL A 124 -3.31 23.18 18.62
N GLU A 125 -4.52 23.50 18.20
CA GLU A 125 -5.73 22.86 18.73
C GLU A 125 -5.72 21.36 18.40
N LEU A 126 -5.64 20.53 19.42
CA LEU A 126 -5.60 19.06 19.30
C LEU A 126 -7.02 18.48 19.30
N LYS A 127 -7.87 18.86 18.33
CA LYS A 127 -9.25 18.33 18.26
C LYS A 127 -9.36 16.83 18.01
N SER A 128 -8.28 16.16 17.58
CA SER A 128 -8.29 14.75 17.19
C SER A 128 -7.49 13.80 18.07
N VAL A 129 -6.80 14.28 19.11
CA VAL A 129 -5.88 13.45 19.91
C VAL A 129 -6.56 12.83 21.14
N GLU A 130 -7.73 13.31 21.54
CA GLU A 130 -8.47 12.73 22.68
C GLU A 130 -9.05 11.33 22.39
N GLU A 131 -9.19 10.95 21.11
CA GLU A 131 -9.65 9.62 20.71
C GLU A 131 -8.53 8.59 20.55
N ASN A 132 -7.27 9.02 20.42
CA ASN A 132 -6.13 8.11 20.33
C ASN A 132 -5.62 7.76 21.73
N ARG A 133 -5.92 6.54 22.20
CA ARG A 133 -5.51 6.00 23.50
C ARG A 133 -4.02 5.59 23.56
N ASP A 134 -3.13 6.35 22.96
CA ASP A 134 -1.70 6.04 22.85
C ASP A 134 -0.91 6.27 24.14
N TYR A 135 -1.55 6.66 25.24
CA TYR A 135 -0.87 7.07 26.48
C TYR A 135 -1.53 6.46 27.70
N PHE A 136 -0.68 6.03 28.65
CA PHE A 136 -1.10 5.47 29.92
C PHE A 136 -0.43 6.20 31.08
N GLU A 137 -1.23 6.71 32.01
CA GLU A 137 -0.73 7.33 33.22
C GLU A 137 -0.51 6.28 34.33
N ILE A 138 0.70 6.28 34.92
CA ILE A 138 1.05 5.37 36.02
C ILE A 138 0.39 5.87 37.30
N GLN A 139 -0.62 5.14 37.77
CA GLN A 139 -1.41 5.53 38.96
C GLN A 139 -0.70 5.27 40.26
N ASN A 140 0.22 4.29 40.34
CA ASN A 140 0.99 3.92 41.52
C ASN A 140 2.40 3.51 41.08
N ASN A 141 3.39 3.67 42.02
CA ASN A 141 4.72 3.15 41.77
C ASN A 141 4.66 1.65 41.57
N MET A 142 5.25 1.15 40.48
CA MET A 142 5.22 -0.28 40.15
C MET A 142 6.48 -0.75 39.44
N GLN A 143 6.73 -2.04 39.51
CA GLN A 143 7.75 -2.72 38.72
C GLN A 143 7.26 -2.82 37.28
N ILE A 144 8.19 -2.87 36.31
CA ILE A 144 7.82 -3.02 34.90
C ILE A 144 7.07 -4.34 34.64
N SER A 145 7.40 -5.41 35.38
CA SER A 145 6.68 -6.70 35.28
C SER A 145 5.20 -6.60 35.68
N VAL A 146 4.86 -5.74 36.62
CA VAL A 146 3.45 -5.47 36.98
C VAL A 146 2.78 -4.64 35.89
N LEU A 147 3.53 -3.74 35.26
CA LEU A 147 3.05 -2.93 34.13
C LEU A 147 2.82 -3.80 32.89
N GLU A 148 3.71 -4.77 32.63
CA GLU A 148 3.54 -5.78 31.58
C GLU A 148 2.22 -6.54 31.71
N GLN A 149 1.94 -7.06 32.90
CA GLN A 149 0.67 -7.75 33.19
C GLN A 149 -0.54 -6.84 33.05
N LYS A 150 -0.43 -5.58 33.54
CA LYS A 150 -1.52 -4.62 33.52
C LYS A 150 -1.87 -4.14 32.11
N LEU A 151 -0.87 -4.02 31.24
CA LEU A 151 -1.02 -3.54 29.87
C LEU A 151 -1.11 -4.69 28.83
N GLY A 152 -0.81 -5.92 29.24
CA GLY A 152 -0.70 -7.05 28.30
C GLY A 152 0.45 -6.90 27.30
N LEU A 153 1.49 -6.15 27.67
CA LEU A 153 2.64 -5.82 26.83
C LEU A 153 3.90 -6.46 27.40
N ASN A 154 4.85 -6.87 26.55
CA ASN A 154 6.17 -7.27 27.02
C ASN A 154 7.07 -6.07 27.33
N LYS A 155 8.08 -6.30 28.19
CA LYS A 155 9.05 -5.28 28.64
C LYS A 155 9.70 -4.55 27.44
N ASN A 156 10.10 -5.29 26.41
CA ASN A 156 10.80 -4.73 25.26
C ASN A 156 9.92 -3.73 24.50
N SER A 157 8.64 -4.03 24.33
CA SER A 157 7.68 -3.12 23.69
C SER A 157 7.46 -1.84 24.49
N ILE A 158 7.36 -1.98 25.83
CA ILE A 158 7.22 -0.82 26.72
C ILE A 158 8.47 0.05 26.68
N VAL A 159 9.67 -0.55 26.78
CA VAL A 159 10.95 0.16 26.78
C VAL A 159 11.23 0.80 25.42
N LYS A 160 10.94 0.11 24.30
CA LYS A 160 11.15 0.63 22.94
C LYS A 160 10.31 1.89 22.68
N LEU A 161 9.06 1.91 23.14
CA LEU A 161 8.18 3.07 23.02
C LEU A 161 8.50 4.17 24.05
N ASN A 162 9.18 3.82 25.14
CA ASN A 162 9.52 4.71 26.24
C ASN A 162 10.98 4.50 26.66
N PRO A 163 11.96 4.91 25.85
CA PRO A 163 13.37 4.79 26.20
C PRO A 163 13.66 5.44 27.55
N GLY A 164 14.25 4.68 28.48
CA GLY A 164 14.54 5.15 29.84
C GLY A 164 13.68 4.53 30.93
N ILE A 165 12.64 3.76 30.62
CA ILE A 165 12.03 2.83 31.57
C ILE A 165 12.92 1.59 31.68
N ILE A 166 13.54 1.36 32.82
CA ILE A 166 14.43 0.20 33.00
C ILE A 166 13.71 -0.90 33.80
N ASP A 167 13.39 -0.67 35.07
CA ASP A 167 12.80 -1.69 35.95
C ASP A 167 11.61 -1.19 36.79
N LYS A 168 11.50 0.10 37.04
CA LYS A 168 10.43 0.72 37.85
C LYS A 168 9.86 1.93 37.16
N VAL A 169 8.56 2.15 37.35
CA VAL A 169 7.85 3.35 36.92
C VAL A 169 7.18 4.00 38.15
N GLU A 170 7.29 5.31 38.22
CA GLU A 170 6.74 6.08 39.34
C GLU A 170 5.32 6.60 39.01
N LYS A 171 4.54 6.81 40.05
CA LYS A 171 3.20 7.42 39.95
C LYS A 171 3.28 8.79 39.28
N GLY A 172 2.34 9.05 38.37
CA GLY A 172 2.20 10.31 37.67
C GLY A 172 3.02 10.40 36.38
N ILE A 173 3.80 9.37 36.05
CA ILE A 173 4.47 9.29 34.78
C ILE A 173 3.46 8.87 33.71
N ILE A 174 3.47 9.56 32.56
CA ILE A 174 2.67 9.22 31.38
C ILE A 174 3.60 8.54 30.36
N ILE A 175 3.27 7.31 30.03
CA ILE A 175 4.03 6.50 29.07
C ILE A 175 3.25 6.35 27.77
N LYS A 176 3.97 6.21 26.65
CA LYS A 176 3.38 5.81 25.36
C LYS A 176 3.14 4.31 25.40
N VAL A 177 1.93 3.91 25.03
CA VAL A 177 1.54 2.51 24.92
C VAL A 177 0.87 2.29 23.59
N PRO A 178 1.02 1.09 22.97
CA PRO A 178 0.20 0.74 21.83
C PRO A 178 -1.27 0.77 22.22
N VAL A 179 -2.15 1.13 21.31
CA VAL A 179 -3.59 1.10 21.55
C VAL A 179 -4.02 -0.34 21.78
N LEU A 180 -4.41 -0.67 23.00
CA LEU A 180 -4.94 -1.98 23.37
C LEU A 180 -6.45 -1.96 23.30
N THR A 181 -7.05 -2.88 22.57
CA THR A 181 -8.50 -3.05 22.54
C THR A 181 -8.98 -4.14 23.50
N LYS A 182 -10.19 -3.93 24.01
CA LYS A 182 -10.86 -4.77 24.99
C LYS A 182 -11.80 -5.79 24.31
N THR A 183 -11.90 -6.97 24.95
CA THR A 183 -13.02 -7.93 25.07
C THR A 183 -13.95 -8.26 23.89
N ASN A 184 -14.36 -9.53 23.82
CA ASN A 184 -15.17 -10.23 22.83
C ASN A 184 -16.49 -9.57 22.37
N GLU A 185 -17.00 -8.55 23.05
CA GLU A 185 -18.21 -7.83 22.62
C GLU A 185 -17.92 -6.76 21.54
N ASP A 186 -16.67 -6.32 21.39
CA ASP A 186 -16.26 -5.34 20.37
C ASP A 186 -15.97 -5.97 19.00
N VAL A 187 -15.89 -7.28 18.90
CA VAL A 187 -15.56 -8.02 17.65
C VAL A 187 -16.66 -7.85 16.59
N ILE A 188 -17.90 -7.66 17.00
CA ILE A 188 -19.05 -7.47 16.09
C ILE A 188 -19.01 -6.11 15.36
N ASN A 189 -18.24 -5.14 15.87
CA ASN A 189 -18.02 -3.84 15.22
C ASN A 189 -16.69 -3.73 14.47
N LEU A 190 -15.94 -4.82 14.31
CA LEU A 190 -14.61 -4.87 13.71
C LEU A 190 -14.58 -4.49 12.22
N SER A 191 -15.69 -4.54 11.50
CA SER A 191 -15.76 -4.19 10.07
C SER A 191 -15.41 -2.72 9.75
N LYS A 192 -15.19 -1.88 10.78
CA LYS A 192 -14.79 -0.46 10.64
C LYS A 192 -13.55 -0.07 11.46
N LYS A 193 -12.90 -1.01 12.18
CA LYS A 193 -11.72 -0.70 13.00
C LYS A 193 -10.44 -1.08 12.26
N SER A 194 -9.46 -0.18 12.28
CA SER A 194 -8.12 -0.42 11.75
C SER A 194 -7.45 -1.59 12.49
N LEU A 195 -6.85 -2.55 11.77
CA LEU A 195 -6.06 -3.64 12.37
C LEU A 195 -4.96 -3.11 13.30
N LYS A 196 -4.41 -1.94 12.99
CA LYS A 196 -3.37 -1.27 13.79
C LYS A 196 -3.83 -0.96 15.22
N GLU A 197 -5.13 -0.68 15.42
CA GLU A 197 -5.69 -0.31 16.72
C GLU A 197 -6.03 -1.52 17.61
N ASN A 198 -6.00 -2.72 17.03
CA ASN A 198 -6.48 -3.96 17.66
C ASN A 198 -5.38 -4.99 17.93
N ILE A 199 -4.10 -4.60 17.89
CA ILE A 199 -2.98 -5.50 18.12
C ILE A 199 -3.06 -6.13 19.52
N ILE A 200 -3.09 -7.46 19.59
CA ILE A 200 -3.15 -8.25 20.83
C ILE A 200 -1.86 -9.04 21.08
N ASN A 201 -1.08 -9.32 20.04
CA ASN A 201 0.16 -10.09 20.13
C ASN A 201 1.37 -9.23 19.73
N PHE A 202 2.14 -8.82 20.71
CA PHE A 202 3.36 -8.00 20.57
C PHE A 202 4.66 -8.84 20.55
N GLY A 203 4.56 -10.17 20.49
CA GLY A 203 5.71 -11.05 20.32
C GLY A 203 6.40 -10.81 18.98
N THR A 204 7.70 -11.11 18.90
CA THR A 204 8.48 -11.02 17.66
C THR A 204 7.80 -11.79 16.54
N LYS A 205 7.62 -11.17 15.37
CA LYS A 205 7.10 -11.82 14.17
C LYS A 205 8.25 -12.33 13.32
N LYS A 206 8.10 -13.53 12.78
CA LYS A 206 9.14 -14.15 11.95
C LYS A 206 8.58 -14.57 10.61
N PHE A 207 9.23 -14.16 9.52
CA PHE A 207 8.85 -14.65 8.21
C PHE A 207 10.02 -14.84 7.28
N ALA A 208 9.85 -15.74 6.31
CA ALA A 208 10.82 -15.96 5.25
C ALA A 208 10.35 -15.29 3.95
N LEU A 209 11.28 -14.66 3.24
CA LEU A 209 11.07 -14.04 1.93
C LEU A 209 11.91 -14.77 0.88
N ILE A 210 11.26 -15.39 -0.12
CA ILE A 210 11.94 -16.17 -1.16
C ILE A 210 11.80 -15.48 -2.51
N LEU A 211 12.89 -14.86 -2.99
CA LEU A 211 12.92 -14.07 -4.22
C LEU A 211 13.99 -14.58 -5.21
N PRO A 212 13.80 -14.41 -6.53
CA PRO A 212 14.75 -14.88 -7.54
C PRO A 212 15.79 -13.80 -7.88
N PHE A 213 16.71 -13.52 -6.98
CA PHE A 213 17.80 -12.55 -7.23
C PHE A 213 18.84 -13.05 -8.20
N ARG A 214 19.09 -14.37 -8.24
CA ARG A 214 20.11 -15.00 -9.07
C ARG A 214 21.51 -14.44 -8.81
N LEU A 215 21.87 -14.37 -7.53
CA LEU A 215 23.13 -13.77 -7.07
C LEU A 215 24.36 -14.47 -7.67
N ASP A 216 24.25 -15.75 -8.05
CA ASP A 216 25.31 -16.50 -8.72
C ASP A 216 25.71 -15.92 -10.10
N ASN A 217 24.85 -15.08 -10.71
CA ASN A 217 25.11 -14.43 -12.00
C ASN A 217 25.97 -13.15 -11.86
N PHE A 218 26.17 -12.66 -10.63
CA PHE A 218 26.92 -11.42 -10.41
C PHE A 218 28.42 -11.66 -10.31
N ASN A 219 29.18 -10.77 -10.92
CA ASN A 219 30.60 -10.68 -10.71
C ASN A 219 30.89 -9.61 -9.66
N TYR A 220 31.12 -10.03 -8.44
CA TYR A 220 31.36 -9.14 -7.29
C TYR A 220 32.69 -8.35 -7.40
N ASP A 221 33.61 -8.83 -8.23
CA ASP A 221 34.91 -8.17 -8.46
C ASP A 221 34.85 -7.11 -9.57
N SER A 222 33.74 -6.99 -10.28
CA SER A 222 33.60 -6.07 -11.39
C SER A 222 32.21 -5.44 -11.50
N ILE A 223 32.09 -4.19 -11.10
CA ILE A 223 30.88 -3.38 -11.27
C ILE A 223 30.48 -3.29 -12.75
N GLN A 224 31.48 -3.16 -13.65
CA GLN A 224 31.23 -3.04 -15.09
C GLN A 224 30.53 -4.28 -15.67
N LYS A 225 30.88 -5.48 -15.19
CA LYS A 225 30.23 -6.73 -15.61
C LYS A 225 28.84 -6.92 -15.01
N SER A 226 28.61 -6.44 -13.79
CA SER A 226 27.35 -6.58 -13.08
C SER A 226 26.32 -5.51 -13.45
N THR A 227 26.74 -4.31 -13.85
CA THR A 227 25.87 -3.21 -14.24
C THR A 227 24.86 -3.56 -15.36
N PRO A 228 25.22 -4.28 -16.45
CA PRO A 228 24.27 -4.68 -17.49
C PRO A 228 23.18 -5.62 -16.96
N ILE A 229 23.50 -6.49 -15.99
CA ILE A 229 22.55 -7.41 -15.37
C ILE A 229 21.50 -6.60 -14.62
N LEU A 230 21.92 -5.66 -13.76
CA LEU A 230 21.04 -4.76 -13.02
C LEU A 230 20.14 -3.91 -13.94
N LYS A 231 20.66 -3.45 -15.09
CA LYS A 231 19.89 -2.63 -16.03
C LYS A 231 18.85 -3.40 -16.83
N ASN A 232 19.15 -4.65 -17.21
CA ASN A 232 18.37 -5.38 -18.20
C ASN A 232 17.52 -6.51 -17.64
N ASP A 233 17.82 -6.99 -16.44
CA ASP A 233 17.10 -8.10 -15.84
C ASP A 233 15.82 -7.63 -15.16
N LYS A 234 14.71 -7.73 -15.88
CA LYS A 234 13.39 -7.31 -15.40
C LYS A 234 12.94 -8.05 -14.13
N LEU A 235 13.27 -9.36 -14.02
CA LEU A 235 12.84 -10.14 -12.87
C LEU A 235 13.65 -9.80 -11.63
N LEU A 236 14.95 -9.58 -11.78
CA LEU A 236 15.78 -9.07 -10.71
C LEU A 236 15.27 -7.71 -10.21
N ASN A 237 14.98 -6.78 -11.13
CA ASN A 237 14.45 -5.46 -10.76
C ASN A 237 13.11 -5.56 -10.03
N ILE A 238 12.20 -6.45 -10.46
CA ILE A 238 10.97 -6.74 -9.72
C ILE A 238 11.27 -7.28 -8.32
N SER A 239 12.25 -8.17 -8.20
CA SER A 239 12.64 -8.76 -6.91
C SER A 239 13.24 -7.74 -5.95
N LEU A 240 14.08 -6.84 -6.46
CA LEU A 240 14.65 -5.73 -5.68
C LEU A 240 13.59 -4.72 -5.26
N ASP A 241 12.74 -4.29 -6.20
CA ASP A 241 11.62 -3.39 -5.91
C ASP A 241 10.69 -4.00 -4.83
N PHE A 242 10.44 -5.30 -4.93
CA PHE A 242 9.62 -6.01 -3.96
C PHE A 242 10.30 -6.05 -2.59
N LEU A 243 11.60 -6.38 -2.52
CA LEU A 243 12.38 -6.38 -1.28
C LEU A 243 12.34 -5.00 -0.59
N PHE A 244 12.56 -3.91 -1.32
CA PHE A 244 12.52 -2.55 -0.76
C PHE A 244 11.14 -2.22 -0.17
N GLY A 245 10.06 -2.65 -0.83
CA GLY A 245 8.72 -2.51 -0.28
C GLY A 245 8.52 -3.31 1.01
N VAL A 246 9.06 -4.54 1.08
CA VAL A 246 9.03 -5.36 2.29
C VAL A 246 9.81 -4.70 3.43
N GLU A 247 11.02 -4.19 3.17
CA GLU A 247 11.83 -3.49 4.17
C GLU A 247 11.10 -2.27 4.75
N MET A 248 10.47 -1.48 3.90
CA MET A 248 9.64 -0.35 4.34
C MET A 248 8.46 -0.79 5.21
N ALA A 249 7.80 -1.92 4.86
CA ALA A 249 6.71 -2.46 5.66
C ALA A 249 7.18 -2.94 7.03
N VAL A 250 8.32 -3.62 7.09
CA VAL A 250 8.95 -4.07 8.34
C VAL A 250 9.32 -2.87 9.22
N ASN A 251 9.90 -1.82 8.65
CA ASN A 251 10.24 -0.60 9.39
C ASN A 251 8.99 0.07 9.96
N SER A 252 7.98 0.33 9.11
CA SER A 252 6.71 0.95 9.55
C SER A 252 5.97 0.10 10.60
N TYR A 253 6.08 -1.22 10.50
CA TYR A 253 5.50 -2.11 11.50
C TYR A 253 6.30 -2.11 12.80
N SER A 254 7.64 -2.08 12.72
CA SER A 254 8.52 -2.00 13.88
C SER A 254 8.34 -0.70 14.66
N ASP A 255 7.91 0.38 14.03
CA ASP A 255 7.54 1.65 14.69
C ASP A 255 6.35 1.50 15.65
N LEU A 256 5.57 0.40 15.52
CA LEU A 256 4.52 0.03 16.48
C LEU A 256 5.08 -0.61 17.78
N GLY A 257 6.40 -0.77 17.89
CA GLY A 257 7.06 -1.39 19.03
C GLY A 257 7.15 -2.91 18.99
N ILE A 258 6.95 -3.53 17.81
CA ILE A 258 6.97 -4.99 17.64
C ILE A 258 8.18 -5.38 16.78
N ASP A 259 9.00 -6.30 17.30
CA ASP A 259 10.16 -6.77 16.56
C ASP A 259 9.77 -7.71 15.41
N VAL A 260 10.50 -7.60 14.30
CA VAL A 260 10.35 -8.47 13.14
C VAL A 260 11.68 -9.10 12.78
N GLN A 261 11.68 -10.42 12.62
CA GLN A 261 12.76 -11.17 12.03
C GLN A 261 12.38 -11.58 10.61
N MET A 262 13.10 -11.06 9.62
CA MET A 262 12.94 -11.41 8.21
C MET A 262 14.17 -12.13 7.70
N ASP A 263 14.00 -13.35 7.22
CA ASP A 263 15.06 -14.12 6.55
C ASP A 263 14.83 -14.10 5.04
N VAL A 264 15.84 -13.67 4.27
CA VAL A 264 15.74 -13.50 2.82
C VAL A 264 16.54 -14.59 2.10
N TYR A 265 15.88 -15.30 1.19
CA TYR A 265 16.46 -16.41 0.43
C TYR A 265 16.43 -16.12 -1.07
N ASP A 266 17.54 -16.43 -1.75
CA ASP A 266 17.61 -16.41 -3.22
C ASP A 266 17.23 -17.77 -3.79
N SER A 267 16.07 -17.82 -4.45
CA SER A 267 15.63 -19.03 -5.15
C SER A 267 16.43 -19.32 -6.41
N ALA A 268 17.17 -18.35 -6.94
CA ALA A 268 17.92 -18.40 -8.19
C ALA A 268 17.13 -18.99 -9.39
N LEU A 269 15.80 -19.02 -9.34
CA LEU A 269 14.89 -19.73 -10.26
C LEU A 269 15.19 -21.24 -10.38
N ASN A 270 15.74 -21.85 -9.34
CA ASN A 270 16.26 -23.20 -9.37
C ASN A 270 15.65 -24.07 -8.26
N LYS A 271 15.13 -25.26 -8.64
CA LYS A 271 14.53 -26.20 -7.70
C LYS A 271 15.55 -26.75 -6.69
N GLN A 272 16.78 -27.05 -7.13
CA GLN A 272 17.85 -27.53 -6.24
C GLN A 272 18.24 -26.48 -5.19
N LYS A 273 18.13 -25.16 -5.53
CA LYS A 273 18.31 -24.09 -4.53
C LYS A 273 17.16 -24.09 -3.51
N ILE A 274 15.94 -24.34 -3.94
CA ILE A 274 14.80 -24.51 -3.01
C ILE A 274 15.03 -25.69 -2.09
N ASP A 275 15.44 -26.86 -2.62
CA ASP A 275 15.72 -28.07 -1.81
C ASP A 275 16.81 -27.79 -0.77
N LYS A 276 17.88 -27.09 -1.20
CA LYS A 276 18.97 -26.67 -0.30
C LYS A 276 18.47 -25.73 0.79
N ILE A 277 17.67 -24.70 0.44
CA ILE A 277 17.09 -23.76 1.40
C ILE A 277 16.24 -24.53 2.43
N LEU A 278 15.42 -25.48 1.99
CA LEU A 278 14.57 -26.29 2.87
C LEU A 278 15.39 -27.21 3.79
N SER A 279 16.48 -27.81 3.28
CA SER A 279 17.32 -28.73 4.08
C SER A 279 18.21 -28.02 5.11
N GLU A 280 18.55 -26.76 4.88
CA GLU A 280 19.46 -25.99 5.75
C GLU A 280 18.74 -25.08 6.76
N ASN A 281 17.39 -24.95 6.67
CA ASN A 281 16.64 -24.01 7.50
C ASN A 281 15.35 -24.65 8.01
N ASP A 282 14.97 -24.26 9.22
CA ASP A 282 13.73 -24.70 9.85
C ASP A 282 12.60 -23.73 9.52
N PHE A 283 11.65 -24.17 8.69
CA PHE A 283 10.52 -23.38 8.23
C PHE A 283 9.31 -23.40 9.17
N GLU A 284 9.24 -24.34 10.12
CA GLU A 284 8.11 -24.44 11.07
C GLU A 284 8.10 -23.27 12.08
N ASN A 285 9.24 -22.60 12.23
CA ASN A 285 9.38 -21.45 13.14
C ASN A 285 8.99 -20.09 12.52
N TYR A 286 8.53 -20.06 11.25
CA TYR A 286 8.02 -18.85 10.63
C TYR A 286 6.51 -18.71 10.80
N ASP A 287 6.04 -17.50 11.09
CA ASP A 287 4.62 -17.15 11.09
C ASP A 287 4.02 -17.29 9.67
N PHE A 288 4.83 -16.97 8.64
CA PHE A 288 4.50 -17.21 7.23
C PHE A 288 5.74 -17.20 6.34
N VAL A 289 5.60 -17.74 5.14
CA VAL A 289 6.60 -17.69 4.07
C VAL A 289 6.02 -16.90 2.89
N LEU A 290 6.71 -15.85 2.46
CA LEU A 290 6.32 -15.01 1.33
C LEU A 290 7.08 -15.41 0.06
N GLY A 291 6.38 -15.94 -0.92
CA GLY A 291 6.98 -16.49 -2.14
C GLY A 291 7.09 -18.02 -2.13
N PRO A 292 7.87 -18.62 -3.04
CA PRO A 292 8.64 -18.03 -4.14
C PRO A 292 7.81 -17.18 -5.11
N LEU A 293 8.46 -16.18 -5.75
CA LEU A 293 7.77 -15.17 -6.57
C LEU A 293 7.18 -15.75 -7.87
N THR A 294 7.83 -16.73 -8.49
CA THR A 294 7.41 -17.33 -9.74
C THR A 294 6.49 -18.54 -9.52
N SER A 295 5.43 -18.65 -10.32
CA SER A 295 4.40 -19.69 -10.14
C SER A 295 4.96 -21.13 -10.15
N ASN A 296 5.92 -21.43 -11.02
CA ASN A 296 6.49 -22.77 -11.12
C ASN A 296 7.28 -23.17 -9.86
N LEU A 297 8.06 -22.24 -9.31
CA LEU A 297 8.79 -22.50 -8.07
C LEU A 297 7.88 -22.44 -6.85
N PHE A 298 6.83 -21.61 -6.89
CA PHE A 298 5.81 -21.58 -5.86
C PHE A 298 5.10 -22.94 -5.73
N ASP A 299 4.61 -23.47 -6.85
CA ASP A 299 3.95 -24.79 -6.86
C ASP A 299 4.93 -25.88 -6.41
N TYR A 300 6.21 -25.80 -6.81
CA TYR A 300 7.26 -26.73 -6.36
C TYR A 300 7.48 -26.63 -4.85
N PHE A 301 7.65 -25.42 -4.32
CA PHE A 301 7.85 -25.17 -2.88
C PHE A 301 6.67 -25.71 -2.04
N VAL A 302 5.44 -25.44 -2.45
CA VAL A 302 4.23 -25.95 -1.78
C VAL A 302 4.25 -27.47 -1.71
N ASN A 303 4.61 -28.15 -2.81
CA ASN A 303 4.66 -29.62 -2.84
C ASN A 303 5.82 -30.16 -1.99
N SER A 304 6.99 -29.52 -2.01
CA SER A 304 8.17 -29.93 -1.24
C SER A 304 8.01 -29.71 0.28
N THR A 305 7.02 -28.95 0.69
CA THR A 305 6.72 -28.65 2.10
C THR A 305 5.35 -29.20 2.54
N ALA A 306 4.85 -30.24 1.84
CA ALA A 306 3.51 -30.79 2.10
C ALA A 306 3.30 -31.30 3.53
N ASP A 307 4.36 -31.78 4.17
CA ASP A 307 4.35 -32.32 5.53
C ASP A 307 4.55 -31.24 6.62
N LEU A 308 4.73 -29.97 6.25
CA LEU A 308 4.96 -28.85 7.17
C LEU A 308 3.71 -27.98 7.29
N ASP A 309 3.47 -27.42 8.49
CA ASP A 309 2.30 -26.60 8.78
C ASP A 309 2.68 -25.14 9.05
N PHE A 310 2.78 -24.35 7.99
CA PHE A 310 2.94 -22.90 8.03
C PHE A 310 2.21 -22.24 6.87
N LYS A 311 1.94 -20.94 6.96
CA LYS A 311 1.24 -20.21 5.89
C LYS A 311 2.20 -19.84 4.75
N ILE A 312 1.78 -20.06 3.52
CA ILE A 312 2.51 -19.76 2.30
C ILE A 312 1.77 -18.65 1.54
N VAL A 313 2.34 -17.47 1.54
CA VAL A 313 1.75 -16.26 0.96
C VAL A 313 2.16 -16.11 -0.48
N LYS A 314 1.19 -16.06 -1.38
CA LYS A 314 1.41 -15.90 -2.83
C LYS A 314 1.34 -14.43 -3.22
N PRO A 315 2.48 -13.77 -3.60
CA PRO A 315 2.52 -12.31 -3.65
C PRO A 315 1.96 -11.69 -4.92
N LEU A 316 2.24 -12.24 -6.11
CA LEU A 316 2.05 -11.56 -7.41
C LEU A 316 1.24 -12.35 -8.45
N SER A 317 0.62 -13.47 -8.12
CA SER A 317 -0.11 -14.29 -9.10
C SER A 317 -1.61 -14.32 -8.83
N LYS A 318 -2.40 -14.15 -9.90
CA LYS A 318 -3.86 -14.36 -9.88
C LYS A 318 -4.27 -15.83 -9.93
N LYS A 319 -3.34 -16.74 -10.30
CA LYS A 319 -3.63 -18.19 -10.32
C LYS A 319 -3.95 -18.64 -8.90
N GLN A 320 -5.12 -19.15 -8.68
CA GLN A 320 -5.53 -19.68 -7.38
C GLN A 320 -4.88 -21.05 -7.15
N ASN A 321 -4.45 -21.27 -5.93
CA ASN A 321 -4.01 -22.58 -5.43
C ASN A 321 -4.98 -23.04 -4.36
N THR A 322 -5.13 -24.34 -4.22
CA THR A 322 -6.18 -24.97 -3.41
C THR A 322 -5.69 -25.60 -2.09
N ASP A 323 -4.38 -25.55 -1.83
CA ASP A 323 -3.80 -26.01 -0.57
C ASP A 323 -4.23 -25.10 0.60
N SER A 324 -4.61 -25.68 1.72
CA SER A 324 -5.14 -24.95 2.89
C SER A 324 -4.14 -24.03 3.58
N ARG A 325 -2.84 -24.26 3.35
CA ARG A 325 -1.76 -23.39 3.86
C ARG A 325 -1.59 -22.13 3.05
N ILE A 326 -2.17 -22.07 1.83
CA ILE A 326 -1.92 -20.98 0.89
C ILE A 326 -2.84 -19.79 1.14
N VAL A 327 -2.23 -18.61 1.13
CA VAL A 327 -2.90 -17.32 1.10
C VAL A 327 -2.76 -16.73 -0.30
N ASN A 328 -3.84 -16.78 -1.08
CA ASN A 328 -3.93 -16.15 -2.40
C ASN A 328 -4.25 -14.65 -2.22
N THR A 329 -3.28 -13.79 -2.45
CA THR A 329 -3.37 -12.37 -2.06
C THR A 329 -3.93 -11.44 -3.13
N ILE A 330 -4.13 -11.93 -4.36
CA ILE A 330 -4.71 -11.17 -5.46
C ILE A 330 -6.09 -11.75 -5.80
N PRO A 331 -7.16 -10.94 -5.79
CA PRO A 331 -8.48 -11.35 -6.24
C PRO A 331 -8.44 -11.91 -7.66
N ASN A 332 -9.11 -13.03 -7.88
CA ASN A 332 -9.22 -13.62 -9.21
C ASN A 332 -10.25 -12.89 -10.08
N ASP A 333 -10.26 -13.22 -11.38
CA ASP A 333 -11.14 -12.54 -12.34
C ASP A 333 -12.63 -12.79 -12.05
N SER A 334 -13.00 -13.90 -11.39
CA SER A 334 -14.41 -14.16 -11.01
C SER A 334 -14.87 -13.19 -9.91
N ILE A 335 -13.99 -12.82 -8.97
CA ILE A 335 -14.30 -11.84 -7.92
C ILE A 335 -14.53 -10.46 -8.55
N LEU A 336 -13.66 -10.05 -9.50
CA LEU A 336 -13.81 -8.78 -10.20
C LEU A 336 -15.10 -8.76 -11.03
N PHE A 337 -15.37 -9.84 -11.77
CA PHE A 337 -16.61 -10.01 -12.52
C PHE A 337 -17.84 -9.86 -11.61
N ASN A 338 -17.88 -10.60 -10.50
CA ASN A 338 -19.02 -10.57 -9.58
C ASN A 338 -19.19 -9.18 -8.93
N LYS A 339 -18.10 -8.48 -8.62
CA LYS A 339 -18.12 -7.13 -8.04
C LYS A 339 -18.81 -6.15 -8.97
N ILE A 340 -18.40 -6.06 -10.23
CA ILE A 340 -18.99 -5.12 -11.19
C ILE A 340 -20.43 -5.51 -11.57
N ILE A 341 -20.72 -6.80 -11.73
CA ILE A 341 -22.08 -7.28 -12.00
C ILE A 341 -23.01 -6.94 -10.84
N SER A 342 -22.57 -7.15 -9.60
CA SER A 342 -23.36 -6.82 -8.40
C SER A 342 -23.66 -5.32 -8.33
N HIS A 343 -22.67 -4.47 -8.70
CA HIS A 343 -22.87 -3.03 -8.78
C HIS A 343 -23.96 -2.66 -9.79
N VAL A 344 -23.86 -3.19 -11.03
CA VAL A 344 -24.87 -2.91 -12.06
C VAL A 344 -26.24 -3.45 -11.70
N LYS A 345 -26.33 -4.57 -10.95
CA LYS A 345 -27.61 -5.10 -10.44
C LYS A 345 -28.25 -4.24 -9.35
N LYS A 346 -27.43 -3.62 -8.49
CA LYS A 346 -27.90 -2.74 -7.42
C LYS A 346 -28.39 -1.39 -7.93
N ASP A 347 -28.05 -1.03 -9.17
CA ASP A 347 -28.52 0.21 -9.77
C ASP A 347 -30.05 0.19 -9.89
N THR A 348 -30.71 0.96 -9.03
CA THR A 348 -32.17 1.07 -8.96
C THR A 348 -32.74 2.03 -10.01
N ILE A 349 -31.89 2.82 -10.66
CA ILE A 349 -32.32 3.73 -11.71
C ILE A 349 -32.69 2.90 -12.93
N SER A 350 -33.89 3.12 -13.47
CA SER A 350 -34.33 2.48 -14.70
C SER A 350 -33.30 2.74 -15.81
N SER A 351 -32.66 1.69 -16.30
CA SER A 351 -31.63 1.78 -17.33
C SER A 351 -31.73 0.61 -18.31
N GLU A 352 -31.59 0.90 -19.59
CA GLU A 352 -31.43 -0.13 -20.61
C GLU A 352 -29.99 -0.62 -20.63
N LYS A 353 -29.81 -1.90 -20.91
CA LYS A 353 -28.51 -2.56 -20.90
C LYS A 353 -28.15 -3.10 -22.27
N TYR A 354 -26.90 -2.89 -22.65
CA TYR A 354 -26.33 -3.28 -23.93
C TYR A 354 -25.02 -4.02 -23.70
N ILE A 355 -24.70 -4.95 -24.58
CA ILE A 355 -23.46 -5.72 -24.53
C ILE A 355 -22.81 -5.62 -25.91
N ILE A 356 -21.61 -5.08 -25.96
CA ILE A 356 -20.79 -4.97 -27.17
C ILE A 356 -19.55 -5.84 -26.98
N SER A 357 -19.27 -6.74 -27.92
CA SER A 357 -18.11 -7.61 -27.82
C SER A 357 -17.52 -7.96 -29.20
N ASP A 358 -16.24 -8.28 -29.21
CA ASP A 358 -15.59 -8.91 -30.38
C ASP A 358 -15.86 -10.43 -30.39
N SER A 359 -15.44 -11.09 -31.50
CA SER A 359 -15.64 -12.53 -31.70
C SER A 359 -14.94 -13.39 -30.62
N ARG A 360 -13.86 -12.91 -30.02
CA ARG A 360 -13.12 -13.64 -28.97
C ARG A 360 -13.75 -13.49 -27.59
N SER A 361 -14.71 -12.58 -27.44
CA SER A 361 -15.36 -12.24 -26.17
C SER A 361 -16.83 -12.69 -26.14
N ILE A 362 -17.26 -13.56 -27.06
CA ILE A 362 -18.65 -14.05 -27.16
C ILE A 362 -19.07 -14.79 -25.88
N ASP A 363 -18.19 -15.62 -25.29
CA ASP A 363 -18.53 -16.39 -24.09
C ASP A 363 -18.87 -15.47 -22.91
N ILE A 364 -18.08 -14.42 -22.69
CA ILE A 364 -18.33 -13.44 -21.64
C ILE A 364 -19.59 -12.62 -21.95
N SER A 365 -19.80 -12.24 -23.21
CA SER A 365 -21.01 -11.57 -23.68
C SER A 365 -22.26 -12.40 -23.37
N ASN A 366 -22.24 -13.70 -23.68
CA ASN A 366 -23.34 -14.62 -23.38
C ASN A 366 -23.55 -14.81 -21.88
N LYS A 367 -22.49 -14.88 -21.09
CA LYS A 367 -22.57 -14.93 -19.61
C LYS A 367 -23.25 -13.68 -19.05
N ILE A 368 -22.93 -12.48 -19.57
CA ILE A 368 -23.60 -11.23 -19.15
C ILE A 368 -25.07 -11.24 -19.61
N LYS A 369 -25.37 -11.71 -20.81
CA LYS A 369 -26.74 -11.83 -21.33
C LYS A 369 -27.61 -12.77 -20.47
N GLN A 370 -27.06 -13.89 -19.98
CA GLN A 370 -27.76 -14.77 -19.04
C GLN A 370 -28.12 -14.06 -17.74
N ILE A 371 -27.29 -13.13 -17.27
CA ILE A 371 -27.51 -12.37 -16.04
C ILE A 371 -28.50 -11.21 -16.27
N PHE A 372 -28.46 -10.59 -17.45
CA PHE A 372 -29.33 -9.50 -17.89
C PHE A 372 -30.10 -9.92 -19.15
N PRO A 373 -31.18 -10.71 -19.03
CA PRO A 373 -31.86 -11.30 -20.19
C PRO A 373 -32.41 -10.30 -21.21
N ASN A 374 -32.74 -9.08 -20.75
CA ASN A 374 -33.27 -8.01 -21.59
C ASN A 374 -32.18 -7.19 -22.32
N ALA A 375 -30.88 -7.38 -21.95
CA ALA A 375 -29.79 -6.65 -22.60
C ALA A 375 -29.71 -6.96 -24.10
N LYS A 376 -29.51 -5.96 -24.95
CA LYS A 376 -29.28 -6.15 -26.38
C LYS A 376 -27.79 -6.43 -26.62
N GLN A 377 -27.48 -7.43 -27.50
CA GLN A 377 -26.11 -7.79 -27.83
C GLN A 377 -25.74 -7.29 -29.21
N PHE A 378 -24.54 -6.71 -29.32
CA PHE A 378 -23.92 -6.28 -30.56
C PHE A 378 -22.53 -6.89 -30.67
N TYR A 379 -22.15 -7.30 -31.86
CA TYR A 379 -20.86 -7.92 -32.10
C TYR A 379 -20.08 -7.13 -33.14
N SER A 380 -18.75 -7.21 -33.07
CA SER A 380 -17.90 -6.68 -34.16
C SER A 380 -18.27 -7.24 -35.50
N LYS A 381 -18.10 -6.45 -36.57
CA LYS A 381 -18.34 -6.87 -37.94
C LYS A 381 -17.36 -7.96 -38.37
N VAL A 382 -17.81 -8.81 -39.27
CA VAL A 382 -16.95 -9.75 -40.00
C VAL A 382 -16.85 -9.32 -41.44
N ASP A 383 -15.69 -9.53 -42.06
CA ASP A 383 -15.49 -9.27 -43.49
C ASP A 383 -16.08 -10.41 -44.34
N GLU A 384 -15.97 -10.28 -45.67
CA GLU A 384 -16.44 -11.28 -46.64
C GLU A 384 -15.78 -12.67 -46.46
N SER A 385 -14.60 -12.70 -45.82
CA SER A 385 -13.86 -13.94 -45.51
C SER A 385 -14.25 -14.54 -44.15
N GLY A 386 -15.18 -13.89 -43.42
CA GLY A 386 -15.60 -14.31 -42.09
C GLY A 386 -14.61 -13.92 -40.98
N VAL A 387 -13.63 -13.06 -41.26
CA VAL A 387 -12.65 -12.57 -40.27
C VAL A 387 -13.23 -11.37 -39.53
N ASP A 388 -13.11 -11.38 -38.23
CA ASP A 388 -13.53 -10.28 -37.35
C ASP A 388 -12.71 -9.01 -37.65
N THR A 389 -13.37 -7.96 -38.10
CA THR A 389 -12.76 -6.66 -38.39
C THR A 389 -12.46 -5.84 -37.14
N LYS A 390 -12.98 -6.26 -35.98
CA LYS A 390 -12.87 -5.56 -34.71
C LYS A 390 -13.34 -4.11 -34.81
N THR A 391 -14.44 -3.91 -35.52
CA THR A 391 -15.08 -2.61 -35.70
C THR A 391 -16.59 -2.74 -35.64
N LEU A 392 -17.23 -1.66 -35.20
CA LEU A 392 -18.64 -1.36 -35.41
C LEU A 392 -18.74 -0.09 -36.23
N VAL A 393 -19.86 0.12 -36.91
CA VAL A 393 -20.18 1.38 -37.55
C VAL A 393 -21.31 2.08 -36.80
N TYR A 394 -21.42 3.40 -36.97
CA TYR A 394 -22.44 4.22 -36.30
C TYR A 394 -23.86 3.66 -36.50
N ASP A 395 -24.19 3.28 -37.73
CA ASP A 395 -25.52 2.77 -38.12
C ASP A 395 -25.93 1.49 -37.37
N ASP A 396 -24.96 0.70 -36.86
CA ASP A 396 -25.27 -0.51 -36.08
C ASP A 396 -25.91 -0.17 -34.74
N LEU A 397 -25.68 1.03 -34.25
CA LEU A 397 -26.16 1.51 -32.96
C LEU A 397 -27.16 2.66 -33.08
N ASP A 398 -27.46 3.09 -34.32
CA ASP A 398 -28.42 4.16 -34.54
C ASP A 398 -29.81 3.80 -33.97
N SER A 399 -30.46 4.78 -33.35
CA SER A 399 -31.78 4.61 -32.71
C SER A 399 -31.85 3.52 -31.63
N THR A 400 -30.68 3.04 -31.15
CA THR A 400 -30.61 1.97 -30.14
C THR A 400 -30.80 2.51 -28.72
N PHE A 401 -30.19 3.67 -28.42
CA PHE A 401 -30.19 4.22 -27.06
C PHE A 401 -31.47 4.97 -26.74
N VAL A 402 -31.94 4.77 -25.51
CA VAL A 402 -33.16 5.41 -25.01
C VAL A 402 -32.83 6.69 -24.23
N LYS A 403 -33.83 7.54 -24.07
CA LYS A 403 -33.73 8.70 -23.18
C LYS A 403 -33.47 8.25 -21.75
N GLY A 404 -32.56 8.93 -21.05
CA GLY A 404 -32.12 8.60 -19.70
C GLY A 404 -30.83 7.79 -19.70
N LYS A 405 -30.71 6.89 -18.74
CA LYS A 405 -29.51 6.11 -18.47
C LYS A 405 -29.45 4.84 -19.34
N ASN A 406 -28.32 4.66 -20.02
CA ASN A 406 -27.97 3.47 -20.79
C ASN A 406 -26.67 2.89 -20.24
N ILE A 407 -26.62 1.60 -19.94
CA ILE A 407 -25.42 0.92 -19.46
C ILE A 407 -24.92 0.01 -20.59
N VAL A 408 -23.67 0.24 -21.02
CA VAL A 408 -23.04 -0.51 -22.11
C VAL A 408 -21.88 -1.32 -21.56
N PHE A 409 -21.99 -2.64 -21.59
CA PHE A 409 -20.85 -3.53 -21.35
C PHE A 409 -20.01 -3.62 -22.63
N LEU A 410 -18.72 -3.34 -22.52
CA LEU A 410 -17.73 -3.51 -23.59
C LEU A 410 -16.73 -4.58 -23.20
N GLU A 411 -16.78 -5.71 -23.89
CA GLU A 411 -15.95 -6.87 -23.60
C GLU A 411 -15.03 -7.18 -24.79
N THR A 412 -13.75 -6.87 -24.61
CA THR A 412 -12.72 -7.06 -25.64
C THR A 412 -11.30 -7.03 -25.05
N LYS A 413 -10.34 -7.60 -25.78
CA LYS A 413 -8.90 -7.47 -25.53
C LYS A 413 -8.18 -6.68 -26.63
N GLU A 414 -8.93 -6.05 -27.55
CA GLU A 414 -8.42 -5.36 -28.72
C GLU A 414 -8.53 -3.85 -28.56
N GLN A 415 -7.39 -3.16 -28.48
CA GLN A 415 -7.32 -1.71 -28.28
C GLN A 415 -8.04 -0.93 -29.38
N GLY A 416 -7.89 -1.36 -30.65
CA GLY A 416 -8.56 -0.73 -31.78
C GLY A 416 -10.09 -0.78 -31.67
N PHE A 417 -10.64 -1.89 -31.16
CA PHE A 417 -12.07 -2.02 -30.92
C PHE A 417 -12.56 -1.12 -29.78
N VAL A 418 -11.80 -1.03 -28.68
CA VAL A 418 -12.11 -0.07 -27.61
C VAL A 418 -12.15 1.36 -28.15
N SER A 419 -11.13 1.76 -28.93
CA SER A 419 -11.07 3.11 -29.51
C SER A 419 -12.26 3.39 -30.44
N ASN A 420 -12.59 2.43 -31.33
CA ASN A 420 -13.73 2.53 -32.24
C ASN A 420 -15.06 2.67 -31.49
N VAL A 421 -15.35 1.73 -30.57
CA VAL A 421 -16.63 1.71 -29.83
C VAL A 421 -16.79 2.93 -28.95
N THR A 422 -15.75 3.33 -28.20
CA THR A 422 -15.83 4.51 -27.33
C THR A 422 -16.05 5.80 -28.11
N SER A 423 -15.50 5.93 -29.32
CA SER A 423 -15.75 7.06 -30.21
C SER A 423 -17.21 7.11 -30.65
N ILE A 424 -17.75 5.97 -31.10
CA ILE A 424 -19.15 5.87 -31.52
C ILE A 424 -20.10 6.15 -30.38
N LEU A 425 -19.89 5.52 -29.21
CA LEU A 425 -20.74 5.74 -28.02
C LEU A 425 -20.72 7.20 -27.56
N ASN A 426 -19.56 7.84 -27.61
CA ASN A 426 -19.44 9.26 -27.20
C ASN A 426 -20.24 10.18 -28.14
N SER A 427 -20.44 9.83 -29.43
CA SER A 427 -21.23 10.63 -30.37
C SER A 427 -22.74 10.60 -30.10
N PHE A 428 -23.25 9.60 -29.37
CA PHE A 428 -24.65 9.50 -28.98
C PHE A 428 -25.01 10.26 -27.69
N ILE A 429 -24.00 10.66 -26.90
CA ILE A 429 -24.25 11.39 -25.64
C ILE A 429 -24.79 12.77 -25.95
N ASN A 430 -25.90 13.13 -25.31
CA ASN A 430 -26.52 14.46 -25.39
C ASN A 430 -27.32 14.76 -24.11
N ASP A 431 -28.03 15.87 -24.03
CA ASP A 431 -28.79 16.28 -22.85
C ASP A 431 -29.85 15.27 -22.39
N THR A 432 -30.26 14.37 -23.27
CA THR A 432 -31.32 13.38 -23.00
C THR A 432 -30.81 11.95 -22.94
N ILE A 433 -29.67 11.63 -23.55
CA ILE A 433 -29.08 10.28 -23.61
C ILE A 433 -27.78 10.28 -22.84
N ASN A 434 -27.75 9.54 -21.74
CA ASN A 434 -26.56 9.29 -20.94
C ASN A 434 -26.09 7.85 -21.14
N ILE A 435 -24.82 7.64 -21.40
CA ILE A 435 -24.21 6.32 -21.58
C ILE A 435 -23.12 6.12 -20.52
N GLU A 436 -23.25 5.04 -19.74
CA GLU A 436 -22.23 4.59 -18.81
C GLU A 436 -21.58 3.32 -19.37
N LEU A 437 -20.27 3.39 -19.59
CA LEU A 437 -19.48 2.28 -20.10
C LEU A 437 -19.00 1.41 -18.96
N VAL A 438 -19.16 0.11 -19.09
CA VAL A 438 -18.77 -0.88 -18.09
C VAL A 438 -17.94 -1.98 -18.75
N THR A 439 -16.95 -2.54 -18.06
CA THR A 439 -16.32 -3.79 -18.49
C THR A 439 -16.17 -4.73 -17.29
N THR A 440 -16.31 -6.02 -17.56
CA THR A 440 -16.09 -7.05 -16.52
C THR A 440 -14.61 -7.38 -16.29
N ASN A 441 -13.76 -6.98 -17.25
CA ASN A 441 -12.31 -7.17 -17.17
C ASN A 441 -11.56 -6.00 -17.82
N LYS A 442 -11.17 -5.02 -17.01
CA LYS A 442 -10.29 -3.95 -17.46
C LYS A 442 -8.89 -4.52 -17.72
N ASN A 443 -8.54 -4.64 -18.97
CA ASN A 443 -7.24 -5.10 -19.45
C ASN A 443 -6.50 -3.98 -20.21
N ASN A 444 -5.33 -4.30 -20.78
CA ASN A 444 -4.48 -3.32 -21.47
C ASN A 444 -5.14 -2.70 -22.72
N ALA A 445 -6.24 -3.27 -23.24
CA ALA A 445 -6.95 -2.68 -24.38
C ALA A 445 -7.60 -1.33 -24.04
N PHE A 446 -7.92 -1.10 -22.76
CA PHE A 446 -8.45 0.17 -22.27
C PHE A 446 -7.37 1.20 -21.90
N GLU A 447 -6.10 0.89 -22.16
CA GLU A 447 -4.96 1.73 -21.85
C GLU A 447 -4.12 1.99 -23.12
N GLY A 448 -3.40 3.12 -23.13
CA GLY A 448 -2.46 3.42 -24.20
C GLY A 448 -2.81 4.67 -24.98
N VAL A 449 -1.90 5.04 -25.89
CA VAL A 449 -1.92 6.35 -26.58
C VAL A 449 -3.08 6.55 -27.53
N ASN A 450 -3.70 5.45 -28.01
CA ASN A 450 -4.81 5.51 -28.95
C ASN A 450 -6.19 5.50 -28.26
N ILE A 451 -6.23 5.41 -26.94
CA ILE A 451 -7.47 5.47 -26.17
C ILE A 451 -7.70 6.90 -25.70
N SER A 452 -8.83 7.47 -26.06
CA SER A 452 -9.23 8.82 -25.65
C SER A 452 -9.71 8.82 -24.19
N ASN A 453 -8.91 9.41 -23.31
CA ASN A 453 -9.31 9.61 -21.93
C ASN A 453 -10.55 10.51 -21.80
N ASN A 454 -10.75 11.45 -22.73
CA ASN A 454 -11.97 12.27 -22.75
C ASN A 454 -13.20 11.41 -23.02
N PHE A 455 -13.14 10.47 -23.98
CA PHE A 455 -14.27 9.58 -24.27
C PHE A 455 -14.57 8.64 -23.11
N LEU A 456 -13.56 8.03 -22.51
CA LEU A 456 -13.76 7.21 -21.32
C LEU A 456 -14.35 8.01 -20.15
N SER A 457 -13.92 9.28 -19.98
CA SER A 457 -14.45 10.16 -18.93
C SER A 457 -15.91 10.54 -19.20
N ASN A 458 -16.27 10.94 -20.43
CA ASN A 458 -17.64 11.28 -20.81
C ASN A 458 -18.58 10.08 -20.63
N LEU A 459 -18.09 8.87 -20.96
CA LEU A 459 -18.80 7.61 -20.82
C LEU A 459 -18.78 7.08 -19.36
N LYS A 460 -18.22 7.81 -18.41
CA LYS A 460 -18.14 7.43 -16.98
C LYS A 460 -17.67 5.99 -16.79
N PHE A 461 -16.59 5.64 -17.46
CA PHE A 461 -16.10 4.26 -17.55
C PHE A 461 -15.89 3.60 -16.20
N GLN A 462 -16.56 2.45 -15.95
CA GLN A 462 -16.57 1.73 -14.69
C GLN A 462 -16.02 0.32 -14.82
N TYR A 463 -15.28 -0.11 -13.81
CA TYR A 463 -14.68 -1.44 -13.77
C TYR A 463 -14.28 -1.83 -12.34
N ALA A 464 -14.20 -3.14 -12.10
CA ALA A 464 -13.59 -3.65 -10.88
C ALA A 464 -12.08 -3.80 -11.05
N SER A 465 -11.32 -3.55 -9.98
CA SER A 465 -9.86 -3.60 -9.98
C SER A 465 -9.30 -4.24 -8.71
N THR A 466 -8.15 -4.90 -8.84
CA THR A 466 -7.39 -5.43 -7.70
C THR A 466 -6.60 -4.35 -6.98
N ASN A 467 -6.37 -3.23 -7.63
CA ASN A 467 -5.60 -2.10 -7.07
C ASN A 467 -6.16 -0.77 -7.57
N LYS A 468 -5.89 0.28 -6.78
CA LYS A 468 -6.17 1.67 -7.10
C LYS A 468 -4.84 2.42 -7.19
N LYS A 469 -4.56 3.01 -8.36
CA LYS A 469 -3.31 3.76 -8.52
C LYS A 469 -3.30 5.00 -7.65
N ILE A 470 -2.24 5.20 -6.90
CA ILE A 470 -1.99 6.44 -6.18
C ILE A 470 -1.21 7.44 -7.05
N ASP A 471 -1.35 8.70 -6.71
CA ASP A 471 -0.51 9.75 -7.29
C ASP A 471 0.79 9.82 -6.49
N ILE A 472 1.82 9.13 -6.97
CA ILE A 472 3.14 9.09 -6.34
C ILE A 472 3.88 10.44 -6.37
N GLU A 473 3.38 11.43 -7.12
CA GLU A 473 3.96 12.78 -7.16
C GLU A 473 3.39 13.68 -6.03
N LYS A 474 2.33 13.25 -5.35
CA LYS A 474 1.82 13.97 -4.17
C LYS A 474 2.78 13.80 -2.99
N ASP A 475 2.91 14.88 -2.22
CA ASP A 475 3.69 14.85 -0.97
C ASP A 475 3.05 13.87 0.02
N ASN A 476 3.76 12.76 0.23
CA ASN A 476 3.36 11.68 1.11
C ASN A 476 4.60 11.24 1.88
N SER A 477 4.53 11.17 3.19
CA SER A 477 5.66 10.82 4.06
C SER A 477 6.32 9.49 3.67
N PHE A 478 5.53 8.48 3.32
CA PHE A 478 6.04 7.19 2.85
C PHE A 478 6.86 7.35 1.56
N ILE A 479 6.35 8.10 0.57
CA ILE A 479 7.06 8.32 -0.69
C ILE A 479 8.39 9.05 -0.44
N GLN A 480 8.38 10.05 0.43
CA GLN A 480 9.59 10.80 0.79
C GLN A 480 10.61 9.91 1.51
N GLU A 481 10.15 9.10 2.46
CA GLU A 481 11.00 8.14 3.17
C GLU A 481 11.58 7.09 2.22
N PHE A 482 10.76 6.53 1.33
CA PHE A 482 11.21 5.56 0.32
C PHE A 482 12.31 6.15 -0.57
N ILE A 483 12.11 7.39 -1.07
CA ILE A 483 13.11 8.05 -1.91
C ILE A 483 14.36 8.38 -1.09
N SER A 484 14.23 8.77 0.17
CA SER A 484 15.38 8.99 1.06
C SER A 484 16.23 7.75 1.22
N ASN A 485 15.61 6.58 1.39
CA ASN A 485 16.30 5.32 1.61
C ASN A 485 16.93 4.76 0.32
N TYR A 486 16.24 4.87 -0.82
CA TYR A 486 16.62 4.14 -2.04
C TYR A 486 16.96 5.03 -3.23
N ASN A 487 16.75 6.34 -3.14
CA ASN A 487 17.10 7.34 -4.18
C ASN A 487 16.28 7.23 -5.49
N PHE A 488 15.11 6.58 -5.46
CA PHE A 488 14.16 6.52 -6.57
C PHE A 488 12.71 6.38 -6.05
N PHE A 489 11.73 6.62 -6.92
CA PHE A 489 10.33 6.48 -6.56
C PHE A 489 9.92 5.01 -6.40
N PRO A 490 9.02 4.69 -5.43
CA PRO A 490 8.52 3.33 -5.31
C PRO A 490 7.81 2.90 -6.59
N SER A 491 8.05 1.68 -7.02
CA SER A 491 7.33 1.05 -8.12
C SER A 491 6.02 0.43 -7.62
N LYS A 492 5.15 0.02 -8.56
CA LYS A 492 3.97 -0.78 -8.21
C LYS A 492 4.31 -2.08 -7.45
N TYR A 493 5.52 -2.62 -7.62
CA TYR A 493 5.96 -3.82 -6.90
C TYR A 493 6.39 -3.49 -5.48
N SER A 494 7.03 -2.35 -5.27
CA SER A 494 7.37 -1.86 -3.93
C SER A 494 6.11 -1.53 -3.12
N LEU A 495 5.15 -0.82 -3.72
CA LEU A 495 3.86 -0.52 -3.08
C LEU A 495 3.06 -1.78 -2.77
N ARG A 496 3.04 -2.74 -3.72
CA ARG A 496 2.38 -4.03 -3.50
C ARG A 496 3.00 -4.83 -2.36
N ALA A 497 4.33 -4.85 -2.28
CA ALA A 497 5.06 -5.56 -1.24
C ALA A 497 4.82 -4.92 0.13
N TYR A 498 4.87 -3.58 0.19
CA TYR A 498 4.56 -2.84 1.41
C TYR A 498 3.15 -3.15 1.92
N ASP A 499 2.14 -2.93 1.09
CA ASP A 499 0.73 -3.12 1.46
C ASP A 499 0.48 -4.55 1.96
N LEU A 500 1.03 -5.54 1.22
CA LEU A 500 0.85 -6.96 1.55
C LEU A 500 1.51 -7.34 2.88
N VAL A 501 2.80 -7.00 3.05
CA VAL A 501 3.54 -7.43 4.24
C VAL A 501 3.04 -6.70 5.48
N TYR A 502 2.71 -5.41 5.35
CA TYR A 502 2.14 -4.65 6.45
C TYR A 502 0.79 -5.21 6.90
N ASP A 503 -0.09 -5.58 5.94
CA ASP A 503 -1.37 -6.23 6.24
C ASP A 503 -1.18 -7.60 6.91
N MET A 504 -0.24 -8.42 6.39
CA MET A 504 0.05 -9.75 6.96
C MET A 504 0.56 -9.64 8.40
N LEU A 505 1.53 -8.77 8.66
CA LEU A 505 2.09 -8.54 10.00
C LEU A 505 1.02 -8.05 10.98
N LEU A 506 0.16 -7.14 10.57
CA LEU A 506 -0.95 -6.68 11.39
C LEU A 506 -1.94 -7.80 11.68
N ARG A 507 -2.31 -8.64 10.72
CA ARG A 507 -3.25 -9.74 10.93
C ARG A 507 -2.72 -10.78 11.92
N ILE A 508 -1.47 -11.22 11.79
CA ILE A 508 -0.88 -12.18 12.72
C ILE A 508 -0.67 -11.58 14.13
N SER A 509 -0.73 -10.27 14.26
CA SER A 509 -0.66 -9.58 15.55
C SER A 509 -2.02 -9.36 16.20
N ASN A 510 -3.09 -9.51 15.43
CA ASN A 510 -4.47 -9.43 15.92
C ASN A 510 -5.06 -10.77 16.30
N GLY A 511 -4.36 -11.88 16.01
CA GLY A 511 -4.82 -13.23 16.32
C GLY A 511 -4.10 -14.28 15.51
N ASN A 512 -4.68 -15.46 15.44
CA ASN A 512 -4.21 -16.51 14.56
C ASN A 512 -4.73 -16.25 13.15
N PHE A 513 -3.88 -16.42 12.12
CA PHE A 513 -4.32 -16.28 10.71
C PHE A 513 -5.46 -17.23 10.33
N GLU A 514 -5.74 -18.23 11.16
CA GLU A 514 -6.91 -19.13 11.03
C GLU A 514 -8.23 -18.50 11.52
N ASP A 515 -8.18 -17.39 12.24
CA ASP A 515 -9.37 -16.76 12.83
C ASP A 515 -10.26 -16.18 11.74
N TYR A 516 -11.45 -16.73 11.60
CA TYR A 516 -12.44 -16.32 10.60
C TYR A 516 -12.78 -14.82 10.71
N GLU A 517 -12.83 -14.29 11.93
CA GLU A 517 -13.17 -12.90 12.20
C GLU A 517 -12.15 -11.93 11.59
N LEU A 518 -10.86 -12.27 11.62
CA LEU A 518 -9.80 -11.47 10.98
C LEU A 518 -9.91 -11.48 9.45
N HIS A 519 -10.47 -12.55 8.87
CA HIS A 519 -10.67 -12.63 7.42
C HIS A 519 -11.73 -11.63 6.93
N GLU A 520 -12.80 -11.41 7.69
CA GLU A 520 -13.88 -10.49 7.30
C GLU A 520 -13.51 -9.00 7.39
N ILE A 521 -12.41 -8.65 8.08
CA ILE A 521 -11.92 -7.28 8.15
C ILE A 521 -11.37 -6.87 6.79
N GLU A 522 -11.98 -5.85 6.20
CA GLU A 522 -11.47 -5.21 4.99
C GLU A 522 -10.45 -4.13 5.36
N THR A 523 -9.26 -4.22 4.79
CA THR A 523 -8.17 -3.24 4.93
C THR A 523 -7.84 -2.62 3.60
N GLU A 524 -7.44 -1.36 3.62
CA GLU A 524 -6.99 -0.62 2.46
C GLU A 524 -5.70 0.13 2.80
N TYR A 525 -4.72 0.05 1.89
CA TYR A 525 -3.44 0.71 2.02
C TYR A 525 -3.19 1.64 0.82
N PHE A 526 -1.94 1.73 0.32
CA PHE A 526 -1.63 2.65 -0.78
C PHE A 526 -2.35 2.31 -2.08
N GLU A 527 -2.20 1.07 -2.56
CA GLU A 527 -2.81 0.65 -3.81
C GLU A 527 -3.70 -0.59 -3.66
N ASN A 528 -3.60 -1.32 -2.55
CA ASN A 528 -4.23 -2.63 -2.43
C ASN A 528 -5.25 -2.68 -1.30
N LYS A 529 -6.28 -3.51 -1.54
CA LYS A 529 -7.34 -3.80 -0.59
C LYS A 529 -7.32 -5.29 -0.26
N PHE A 530 -7.45 -5.62 1.03
CA PHE A 530 -7.45 -7.01 1.48
C PHE A 530 -8.70 -7.31 2.31
N LYS A 531 -9.41 -8.32 1.88
CA LYS A 531 -10.47 -8.99 2.61
C LYS A 531 -10.37 -10.46 2.27
N TYR A 532 -10.20 -11.31 3.25
CA TYR A 532 -9.96 -12.72 2.99
C TYR A 532 -11.23 -13.56 3.18
N LYS A 533 -11.32 -14.65 2.44
CA LYS A 533 -12.31 -15.70 2.64
C LYS A 533 -11.66 -17.05 2.48
N ARG A 534 -12.05 -17.99 3.31
CA ARG A 534 -11.66 -19.38 3.13
C ARG A 534 -12.46 -20.00 1.98
N SER A 535 -11.76 -20.57 1.01
CA SER A 535 -12.37 -21.26 -0.12
C SER A 535 -12.91 -22.64 0.32
N SER A 536 -13.74 -23.26 -0.52
CA SER A 536 -14.21 -24.64 -0.30
C SER A 536 -13.07 -25.66 -0.29
N SER A 537 -11.94 -25.35 -0.91
CA SER A 537 -10.73 -26.18 -0.91
C SER A 537 -9.82 -25.93 0.30
N GLY A 538 -10.15 -24.97 1.16
CA GLY A 538 -9.41 -24.64 2.38
C GLY A 538 -8.42 -23.49 2.25
N SER A 539 -8.02 -23.09 1.03
CA SER A 539 -7.14 -21.92 0.83
C SER A 539 -7.79 -20.63 1.32
N ILE A 540 -6.97 -19.65 1.63
CA ILE A 540 -7.41 -18.33 2.05
C ILE A 540 -7.27 -17.38 0.85
N ASP A 541 -8.39 -16.86 0.35
CA ASP A 541 -8.43 -16.06 -0.88
C ASP A 541 -8.79 -14.61 -0.58
N ASN A 542 -7.98 -13.68 -1.09
CA ASN A 542 -8.35 -12.27 -1.06
C ASN A 542 -9.54 -12.00 -1.99
N VAL A 543 -10.61 -11.47 -1.42
CA VAL A 543 -11.82 -11.03 -2.14
C VAL A 543 -11.98 -9.50 -2.13
N GLY A 544 -11.03 -8.78 -1.52
CA GLY A 544 -10.99 -7.32 -1.49
C GLY A 544 -10.70 -6.76 -2.89
N ALA A 545 -11.62 -5.98 -3.45
CA ALA A 545 -11.48 -5.38 -4.76
C ALA A 545 -12.12 -3.99 -4.77
N TYR A 546 -11.55 -3.11 -5.57
CA TYR A 546 -12.09 -1.78 -5.82
C TYR A 546 -13.17 -1.82 -6.90
N LEU A 547 -14.11 -0.91 -6.80
CA LEU A 547 -15.00 -0.52 -7.86
C LEU A 547 -14.64 0.90 -8.26
N LEU A 548 -14.16 1.07 -9.49
CA LEU A 548 -13.59 2.33 -9.96
C LEU A 548 -14.40 2.92 -11.11
N LYS A 549 -14.51 4.24 -11.10
CA LYS A 549 -15.12 5.04 -12.17
C LYS A 549 -14.11 6.06 -12.69
N PHE A 550 -14.05 6.23 -14.00
CA PHE A 550 -13.26 7.27 -14.65
C PHE A 550 -14.19 8.40 -15.09
N GLU A 551 -14.16 9.50 -14.38
CA GLU A 551 -14.98 10.70 -14.62
C GLU A 551 -14.14 11.95 -14.36
N ASN A 552 -14.38 13.04 -15.08
CA ASN A 552 -13.63 14.30 -14.98
C ASN A 552 -12.11 14.11 -15.14
N LEU A 553 -11.71 13.16 -15.99
CA LEU A 553 -10.31 12.76 -16.24
C LEU A 553 -9.59 12.22 -14.97
N LYS A 554 -10.35 11.76 -13.98
CA LYS A 554 -9.84 11.16 -12.74
C LYS A 554 -10.46 9.78 -12.52
N VAL A 555 -9.68 8.93 -11.86
CA VAL A 555 -10.20 7.65 -11.37
C VAL A 555 -10.66 7.86 -9.93
N GLU A 556 -11.93 7.58 -9.67
CA GLU A 556 -12.56 7.68 -8.36
C GLU A 556 -13.10 6.32 -7.94
N GLU A 557 -13.08 6.06 -6.65
CA GLU A 557 -13.68 4.85 -6.09
C GLU A 557 -15.19 5.08 -5.91
N LEU A 558 -15.99 4.15 -6.41
CA LEU A 558 -17.42 4.11 -6.14
C LEU A 558 -17.67 3.46 -4.78
N SER A 559 -18.44 4.12 -3.92
CA SER A 559 -18.87 3.54 -2.65
C SER A 559 -19.77 2.32 -2.91
N ASP A 560 -19.59 1.26 -2.15
CA ASP A 560 -20.48 0.09 -2.10
C ASP A 560 -21.76 0.44 -1.31
N ASN A 561 -22.60 1.36 -1.83
CA ASN A 561 -23.90 1.69 -1.20
C ASN A 561 -24.89 0.53 -1.35
#